data_98e57abebed25140dad4ec5643ef45e6
#
_entry.id   98e57abebed25140dad4ec5643ef45e6
#
_cell.length_a   1.000
_cell.length_b   1.000
_cell.length_c   1.000
_cell.angle_alpha   90.00
_cell.angle_beta   90.00
_cell.angle_gamma   90.00
#
_symmetry.space_group_name_H-M   'P 1'
#
loop_
_entity.id
_entity.type
_entity.pdbx_description
1 polymer ?
#
loop_
_entity_poly.entity_id
_entity_poly.type
_entity_poly.pdbx_seq_one_letter_code
_entity_poly.pdbx_strand_id
1 'polypeptide(L)'
;MKTIKKAVLAYSGGLDTSIILKWLQDQYGCEVVTFTADIGQGEEVEPAREKAKKLGVKEIFIEDLREEFVRDYVFPMFRANTLYEGEYLLGTSIARPLIAKHLVRIAEETGADAIAHGATGKGNDQVRFELNAYALNSNIQIIAPWREWDLNSRERLVAYAKDHGIPVETRKDGGADYSMDANMLHISYEGGELEDPWVAPDESMWRWTASPREAPDAPESIELTFAGGDPVAIDGKRLSPAQMLEALNRLGADHGIGRIDLVENRYVGMKNRGCYETPGGTILLKAHRAIESITLDREVAHLKDELMPRYASLIYNGYWFAPERQILQRMIDDSQQAVNGVVRLQLFKGSVMITGRSSSTDSLFDESVVTFEDDHGAYDQADAEGFIKLNALRLRIAGRKGRTQG
;
A
#
# COMPACT_ATOMS: atom_id res chain seq x y z
N MET A 1 24.15 5.12 -27.20
CA MET A 1 23.17 5.76 -26.28
C MET A 1 22.97 7.19 -26.74
N LYS A 2 21.73 7.71 -26.70
CA LYS A 2 21.51 9.14 -26.93
C LYS A 2 22.17 9.93 -25.79
N THR A 3 22.75 11.07 -26.09
CA THR A 3 23.34 11.94 -25.07
C THR A 3 22.19 12.52 -24.22
N ILE A 4 22.20 12.29 -22.93
CA ILE A 4 21.22 12.84 -21.98
C ILE A 4 21.63 14.27 -21.67
N LYS A 5 20.73 15.22 -21.95
CA LYS A 5 20.95 16.65 -21.70
C LYS A 5 20.18 17.14 -20.47
N LYS A 6 19.04 16.52 -20.19
CA LYS A 6 18.18 16.85 -19.06
C LYS A 6 17.57 15.57 -18.48
N ALA A 7 17.56 15.45 -17.14
CA ALA A 7 16.97 14.32 -16.42
C ALA A 7 16.08 14.79 -15.27
N VAL A 8 14.93 14.12 -15.07
CA VAL A 8 14.07 14.35 -13.90
C VAL A 8 14.42 13.32 -12.83
N LEU A 9 14.79 13.77 -11.66
CA LEU A 9 15.15 12.92 -10.52
C LEU A 9 14.01 12.82 -9.52
N ALA A 10 13.63 11.59 -9.14
CA ALA A 10 12.84 11.34 -7.93
C ALA A 10 13.68 11.74 -6.71
N TYR A 11 13.31 12.85 -6.08
CA TYR A 11 14.14 13.52 -5.08
C TYR A 11 13.43 13.60 -3.73
N SER A 12 13.95 12.92 -2.74
CA SER A 12 13.42 12.96 -1.36
C SER A 12 14.05 14.06 -0.50
N GLY A 13 15.17 14.67 -0.93
CA GLY A 13 15.97 15.58 -0.09
C GLY A 13 16.87 14.86 0.91
N GLY A 14 16.86 13.52 0.95
CA GLY A 14 17.77 12.71 1.74
C GLY A 14 19.20 12.72 1.19
N LEU A 15 20.13 12.10 1.94
CA LEU A 15 21.55 12.05 1.57
C LEU A 15 21.74 11.38 0.20
N ASP A 16 21.18 10.19 0.01
CA ASP A 16 21.38 9.40 -1.21
C ASP A 16 20.90 10.13 -2.45
N THR A 17 19.69 10.71 -2.41
CA THR A 17 19.14 11.44 -3.56
C THR A 17 19.88 12.76 -3.82
N SER A 18 20.45 13.38 -2.81
CA SER A 18 21.30 14.58 -2.96
C SER A 18 22.64 14.24 -3.61
N ILE A 19 23.22 13.09 -3.27
CA ILE A 19 24.43 12.56 -3.92
C ILE A 19 24.11 12.20 -5.39
N ILE A 20 22.99 11.53 -5.65
CA ILE A 20 22.53 11.19 -6.99
C ILE A 20 22.37 12.45 -7.85
N LEU A 21 21.76 13.49 -7.30
CA LEU A 21 21.60 14.77 -8.00
C LEU A 21 22.95 15.29 -8.49
N LYS A 22 23.93 15.39 -7.58
CA LYS A 22 25.27 15.89 -7.92
C LYS A 22 25.99 14.96 -8.90
N TRP A 23 25.89 13.66 -8.69
CA TRP A 23 26.49 12.66 -9.57
C TRP A 23 25.92 12.73 -11.00
N LEU A 24 24.62 12.95 -11.17
CA LEU A 24 24.01 13.15 -12.49
C LEU A 24 24.61 14.36 -13.20
N GLN A 25 24.77 15.47 -12.49
CA GLN A 25 25.39 16.70 -13.05
C GLN A 25 26.84 16.45 -13.49
N ASP A 26 27.62 15.74 -12.69
CA ASP A 26 29.04 15.51 -12.96
C ASP A 26 29.28 14.41 -13.99
N GLN A 27 28.54 13.30 -13.90
CA GLN A 27 28.75 12.13 -14.78
C GLN A 27 28.16 12.29 -16.17
N TYR A 28 26.95 12.88 -16.24
CA TYR A 28 26.27 13.08 -17.52
C TYR A 28 26.40 14.50 -18.07
N GLY A 29 26.88 15.45 -17.25
CA GLY A 29 26.91 16.87 -17.64
C GLY A 29 25.52 17.42 -17.97
N CYS A 30 24.47 16.82 -17.41
CA CYS A 30 23.09 17.12 -17.74
C CYS A 30 22.46 18.11 -16.75
N GLU A 31 21.44 18.82 -17.20
CA GLU A 31 20.56 19.57 -16.33
C GLU A 31 19.67 18.60 -15.53
N VAL A 32 19.54 18.83 -14.22
CA VAL A 32 18.70 18.01 -13.37
C VAL A 32 17.48 18.80 -12.92
N VAL A 33 16.30 18.24 -13.18
CA VAL A 33 15.01 18.68 -12.64
C VAL A 33 14.72 17.77 -11.43
N THR A 34 14.27 18.31 -10.31
CA THR A 34 13.91 17.51 -9.15
C THR A 34 12.40 17.45 -8.99
N PHE A 35 11.91 16.27 -8.66
CA PHE A 35 10.52 16.03 -8.33
C PHE A 35 10.40 15.37 -6.97
N THR A 36 9.63 15.98 -6.07
CA THR A 36 9.27 15.47 -4.75
C THR A 36 7.75 15.34 -4.68
N ALA A 37 7.26 14.14 -4.44
CA ALA A 37 5.85 13.88 -4.21
C ALA A 37 5.54 13.99 -2.71
N ASP A 38 4.58 14.84 -2.35
CA ASP A 38 3.96 14.79 -1.03
C ASP A 38 2.83 13.76 -1.07
N ILE A 39 3.07 12.63 -0.46
CA ILE A 39 2.11 11.53 -0.28
C ILE A 39 1.84 11.25 1.21
N GLY A 40 2.10 12.25 2.07
CA GLY A 40 1.90 12.19 3.51
C GLY A 40 3.06 11.60 4.30
N GLN A 41 4.29 11.72 3.81
CA GLN A 41 5.51 11.29 4.51
C GLN A 41 5.97 12.26 5.62
N GLY A 42 5.33 13.42 5.76
CA GLY A 42 5.59 14.38 6.84
C GLY A 42 6.53 15.54 6.47
N GLU A 43 7.35 15.99 7.42
CA GLU A 43 8.10 17.25 7.35
C GLU A 43 9.24 17.32 6.31
N GLU A 44 9.55 16.23 5.62
CA GLU A 44 10.72 16.14 4.73
C GLU A 44 10.54 16.84 3.36
N VAL A 45 9.34 17.33 3.05
CA VAL A 45 9.00 17.86 1.71
C VAL A 45 9.61 19.26 1.47
N GLU A 46 9.41 20.21 2.35
CA GLU A 46 9.93 21.58 2.16
C GLU A 46 11.47 21.70 2.29
N PRO A 47 12.15 21.01 3.20
CA PRO A 47 13.61 20.98 3.21
C PRO A 47 14.25 20.49 1.91
N ALA A 48 13.57 19.61 1.16
CA ALA A 48 14.04 19.12 -0.14
C ALA A 48 14.25 20.27 -1.13
N ARG A 49 13.33 21.25 -1.19
CA ARG A 49 13.42 22.44 -2.05
C ARG A 49 14.71 23.22 -1.82
N GLU A 50 15.00 23.52 -0.56
CA GLU A 50 16.18 24.33 -0.22
C GLU A 50 17.49 23.56 -0.47
N LYS A 51 17.50 22.26 -0.27
CA LYS A 51 18.64 21.39 -0.60
C LYS A 51 18.89 21.36 -2.11
N ALA A 52 17.83 21.17 -2.90
CA ALA A 52 17.93 21.18 -4.38
C ALA A 52 18.44 22.51 -4.93
N LYS A 53 17.93 23.65 -4.40
CA LYS A 53 18.44 24.99 -4.77
C LYS A 53 19.92 25.15 -4.50
N LYS A 54 20.39 24.73 -3.32
CA LYS A 54 21.82 24.81 -2.94
C LYS A 54 22.71 23.98 -3.88
N LEU A 55 22.17 22.90 -4.45
CA LEU A 55 22.85 22.06 -5.44
C LEU A 55 22.68 22.56 -6.88
N GLY A 56 22.17 23.79 -7.08
CA GLY A 56 22.10 24.45 -8.37
C GLY A 56 20.92 24.04 -9.25
N VAL A 57 19.93 23.34 -8.72
CA VAL A 57 18.73 22.96 -9.46
C VAL A 57 17.87 24.20 -9.72
N LYS A 58 17.42 24.37 -10.97
CA LYS A 58 16.58 25.50 -11.39
C LYS A 58 15.10 25.15 -11.44
N GLU A 59 14.78 23.94 -11.87
CA GLU A 59 13.40 23.44 -12.00
C GLU A 59 13.13 22.42 -10.88
N ILE A 60 12.29 22.82 -9.91
CA ILE A 60 12.00 22.05 -8.71
C ILE A 60 10.49 21.90 -8.59
N PHE A 61 10.01 20.67 -8.71
CA PHE A 61 8.61 20.31 -8.55
C PHE A 61 8.41 19.66 -7.19
N ILE A 62 7.48 20.20 -6.40
CA ILE A 62 6.97 19.60 -5.18
C ILE A 62 5.46 19.63 -5.31
N GLU A 63 4.82 18.46 -5.33
CA GLU A 63 3.38 18.34 -5.57
C GLU A 63 2.70 17.60 -4.45
N ASP A 64 1.59 18.15 -3.96
CA ASP A 64 0.69 17.48 -3.02
C ASP A 64 -0.15 16.45 -3.78
N LEU A 65 0.19 15.20 -3.61
CA LEU A 65 -0.47 14.06 -4.25
C LEU A 65 -1.27 13.21 -3.27
N ARG A 66 -1.50 13.67 -2.05
CA ARG A 66 -2.18 12.91 -0.98
C ARG A 66 -3.57 12.48 -1.40
N GLU A 67 -4.34 13.40 -1.98
CA GLU A 67 -5.70 13.10 -2.44
C GLU A 67 -5.71 12.10 -3.60
N GLU A 68 -4.84 12.27 -4.60
CA GLU A 68 -4.67 11.33 -5.72
C GLU A 68 -4.21 9.97 -5.24
N PHE A 69 -3.25 9.92 -4.30
CA PHE A 69 -2.73 8.68 -3.74
C PHE A 69 -3.84 7.85 -3.09
N VAL A 70 -4.67 8.46 -2.26
CA VAL A 70 -5.71 7.73 -1.57
C VAL A 70 -6.84 7.34 -2.51
N ARG A 71 -7.34 8.29 -3.32
CA ARG A 71 -8.47 8.06 -4.22
C ARG A 71 -8.16 7.05 -5.33
N ASP A 72 -6.98 7.15 -5.97
CA ASP A 72 -6.70 6.45 -7.21
C ASP A 72 -5.77 5.22 -7.02
N TYR A 73 -5.16 5.07 -5.83
CA TYR A 73 -4.25 3.94 -5.53
C TYR A 73 -4.67 3.16 -4.29
N VAL A 74 -4.95 3.84 -3.18
CA VAL A 74 -5.34 3.15 -1.93
C VAL A 74 -6.74 2.55 -2.05
N PHE A 75 -7.76 3.34 -2.36
CA PHE A 75 -9.14 2.84 -2.41
C PHE A 75 -9.37 1.73 -3.44
N PRO A 76 -8.86 1.82 -4.69
CA PRO A 76 -8.97 0.72 -5.65
C PRO A 76 -8.38 -0.59 -5.13
N MET A 77 -7.29 -0.53 -4.37
CA MET A 77 -6.68 -1.68 -3.75
C MET A 77 -7.55 -2.26 -2.62
N PHE A 78 -8.18 -1.39 -1.81
CA PHE A 78 -9.08 -1.84 -0.75
C PHE A 78 -10.39 -2.44 -1.28
N ARG A 79 -10.92 -1.98 -2.41
CA ARG A 79 -12.06 -2.65 -3.09
C ARG A 79 -11.75 -4.11 -3.41
N ALA A 80 -10.50 -4.45 -3.67
CA ALA A 80 -10.04 -5.82 -3.87
C ALA A 80 -9.76 -6.58 -2.56
N ASN A 81 -9.85 -5.95 -1.39
CA ASN A 81 -9.36 -6.48 -0.11
C ASN A 81 -7.90 -6.95 -0.18
N THR A 82 -7.04 -6.19 -0.83
CA THR A 82 -5.71 -6.63 -1.25
C THR A 82 -4.77 -6.80 -0.07
N LEU A 83 -4.21 -8.00 0.04
CA LEU A 83 -3.14 -8.35 0.97
C LEU A 83 -2.08 -9.15 0.23
N TYR A 84 -0.83 -8.70 0.25
CA TYR A 84 0.27 -9.52 -0.22
C TYR A 84 0.71 -10.48 0.89
N GLU A 85 0.79 -11.76 0.53
CA GLU A 85 1.13 -12.86 1.46
C GLU A 85 0.26 -12.88 2.74
N GLY A 86 -0.97 -12.40 2.65
CA GLY A 86 -1.97 -12.45 3.71
C GLY A 86 -1.94 -11.30 4.72
N GLU A 87 -0.92 -10.45 4.71
CA GLU A 87 -0.76 -9.41 5.73
C GLU A 87 -0.37 -8.03 5.19
N TYR A 88 0.49 -7.95 4.18
CA TYR A 88 1.07 -6.68 3.73
C TYR A 88 0.10 -5.84 2.88
N LEU A 89 -0.19 -4.62 3.32
CA LEU A 89 -1.12 -3.67 2.67
C LEU A 89 -0.49 -2.84 1.53
N LEU A 90 0.70 -3.19 1.06
CA LEU A 90 1.29 -2.69 -0.20
C LEU A 90 1.57 -1.17 -0.29
N GLY A 91 1.67 -0.44 0.82
CA GLY A 91 1.82 1.02 0.81
C GLY A 91 2.99 1.54 -0.02
N THR A 92 4.19 0.93 0.10
CA THR A 92 5.34 1.27 -0.75
C THR A 92 5.10 0.87 -2.20
N SER A 93 4.46 -0.28 -2.43
CA SER A 93 4.23 -0.82 -3.78
C SER A 93 3.31 0.04 -4.63
N ILE A 94 2.32 0.71 -4.01
CA ILE A 94 1.40 1.62 -4.71
C ILE A 94 1.89 3.08 -4.78
N ALA A 95 2.84 3.47 -3.93
CA ALA A 95 3.46 4.80 -3.98
C ALA A 95 4.35 4.97 -5.22
N ARG A 96 5.13 3.94 -5.56
CA ARG A 96 6.09 4.01 -6.67
C ARG A 96 5.44 4.22 -8.05
N PRO A 97 4.33 3.56 -8.43
CA PRO A 97 3.63 3.86 -9.68
C PRO A 97 3.07 5.29 -9.75
N LEU A 98 2.56 5.85 -8.64
CA LEU A 98 2.14 7.24 -8.60
C LEU A 98 3.31 8.18 -8.87
N ILE A 99 4.44 8.00 -8.17
CA ILE A 99 5.63 8.82 -8.37
C ILE A 99 6.16 8.67 -9.80
N ALA A 100 6.22 7.44 -10.35
CA ALA A 100 6.65 7.19 -11.72
C ALA A 100 5.76 7.90 -12.76
N LYS A 101 4.44 7.94 -12.53
CA LYS A 101 3.49 8.67 -13.40
C LYS A 101 3.86 10.16 -13.48
N HIS A 102 4.10 10.79 -12.34
CA HIS A 102 4.45 12.20 -12.31
C HIS A 102 5.87 12.48 -12.82
N LEU A 103 6.83 11.58 -12.57
CA LEU A 103 8.17 11.69 -13.19
C LEU A 103 8.11 11.69 -14.71
N VAL A 104 7.34 10.79 -15.31
CA VAL A 104 7.17 10.72 -16.77
C VAL A 104 6.47 11.99 -17.28
N ARG A 105 5.40 12.43 -16.64
CA ARG A 105 4.70 13.67 -16.99
C ARG A 105 5.64 14.89 -16.95
N ILE A 106 6.41 15.05 -15.86
CA ILE A 106 7.35 16.17 -15.73
C ILE A 106 8.47 16.07 -16.78
N ALA A 107 8.93 14.86 -17.11
CA ALA A 107 9.91 14.69 -18.17
C ALA A 107 9.37 15.14 -19.52
N GLU A 108 8.13 14.85 -19.84
CA GLU A 108 7.47 15.33 -21.07
C GLU A 108 7.26 16.85 -21.06
N GLU A 109 6.80 17.43 -19.94
CA GLU A 109 6.58 18.87 -19.78
C GLU A 109 7.87 19.69 -19.88
N THR A 110 8.97 19.19 -19.33
CA THR A 110 10.27 19.88 -19.31
C THR A 110 11.17 19.51 -20.49
N GLY A 111 10.74 18.59 -21.34
CA GLY A 111 11.54 18.08 -22.45
C GLY A 111 12.78 17.30 -21.98
N ALA A 112 12.71 16.64 -20.83
CA ALA A 112 13.81 15.84 -20.32
C ALA A 112 13.96 14.53 -21.11
N ASP A 113 15.21 14.11 -21.30
CA ASP A 113 15.57 12.89 -22.04
C ASP A 113 15.41 11.62 -21.20
N ALA A 114 15.47 11.76 -19.86
CA ALA A 114 15.51 10.65 -18.94
C ALA A 114 14.81 10.96 -17.60
N ILE A 115 14.43 9.90 -16.90
CA ILE A 115 14.12 9.94 -15.47
C ILE A 115 15.21 9.23 -14.67
N ALA A 116 15.39 9.62 -13.42
CA ALA A 116 16.34 8.99 -12.50
C ALA A 116 15.68 8.67 -11.16
N HIS A 117 16.11 7.59 -10.52
CA HIS A 117 15.65 7.20 -9.19
C HIS A 117 16.77 6.67 -8.31
N GLY A 118 16.59 6.77 -6.99
CA GLY A 118 17.55 6.31 -5.98
C GLY A 118 17.30 4.91 -5.43
N ALA A 119 16.45 4.12 -6.06
CA ALA A 119 16.19 2.75 -5.59
C ALA A 119 17.43 1.86 -5.77
N THR A 120 17.76 1.08 -4.72
CA THR A 120 18.90 0.18 -4.75
C THR A 120 18.67 -1.03 -5.66
N GLY A 121 19.76 -1.63 -6.18
CA GLY A 121 19.69 -2.84 -7.01
C GLY A 121 19.22 -4.11 -6.29
N LYS A 122 19.07 -4.08 -4.96
CA LYS A 122 18.62 -5.21 -4.13
C LYS A 122 17.13 -5.18 -3.81
N GLY A 123 16.47 -4.02 -3.99
CA GLY A 123 15.06 -3.82 -3.64
C GLY A 123 14.10 -3.98 -4.82
N ASN A 124 12.81 -4.16 -4.51
CA ASN A 124 11.75 -4.19 -5.52
C ASN A 124 11.47 -2.81 -6.12
N ASP A 125 11.84 -1.72 -5.46
CA ASP A 125 11.46 -0.37 -5.85
C ASP A 125 12.00 0.04 -7.21
N GLN A 126 13.22 -0.40 -7.57
CA GLN A 126 13.74 -0.21 -8.92
C GLN A 126 12.79 -0.80 -9.98
N VAL A 127 12.29 -2.02 -9.74
CA VAL A 127 11.35 -2.68 -10.66
C VAL A 127 10.05 -1.90 -10.74
N ARG A 128 9.53 -1.43 -9.61
CA ARG A 128 8.29 -0.66 -9.52
C ARG A 128 8.38 0.68 -10.24
N PHE A 129 9.49 1.42 -10.10
CA PHE A 129 9.70 2.65 -10.85
C PHE A 129 9.77 2.40 -12.35
N GLU A 130 10.62 1.47 -12.77
CA GLU A 130 10.95 1.29 -14.17
C GLU A 130 9.83 0.65 -14.98
N LEU A 131 9.19 -0.42 -14.49
CA LEU A 131 8.08 -1.04 -15.20
C LEU A 131 6.89 -0.08 -15.40
N ASN A 132 6.59 0.74 -14.38
CA ASN A 132 5.53 1.73 -14.51
C ASN A 132 5.92 2.88 -15.44
N ALA A 133 7.16 3.34 -15.42
CA ALA A 133 7.63 4.35 -16.36
C ALA A 133 7.58 3.85 -17.81
N TYR A 134 8.05 2.63 -18.08
CA TYR A 134 7.98 2.03 -19.42
C TYR A 134 6.54 1.78 -19.89
N ALA A 135 5.62 1.46 -18.99
CA ALA A 135 4.22 1.30 -19.32
C ALA A 135 3.56 2.62 -19.76
N LEU A 136 4.03 3.75 -19.22
CA LEU A 136 3.51 5.10 -19.52
C LEU A 136 4.22 5.74 -20.72
N ASN A 137 5.53 5.54 -20.82
CA ASN A 137 6.33 6.02 -21.94
C ASN A 137 7.41 5.00 -22.30
N SER A 138 7.16 4.22 -23.36
CA SER A 138 8.04 3.14 -23.80
C SER A 138 9.44 3.58 -24.27
N ASN A 139 9.62 4.87 -24.55
CA ASN A 139 10.89 5.42 -25.05
C ASN A 139 11.68 6.19 -23.98
N ILE A 140 11.17 6.32 -22.76
CA ILE A 140 11.84 7.03 -21.67
C ILE A 140 13.16 6.34 -21.34
N GLN A 141 14.24 7.11 -21.18
CA GLN A 141 15.49 6.57 -20.65
C GLN A 141 15.45 6.60 -19.13
N ILE A 142 16.02 5.56 -18.50
CA ILE A 142 16.06 5.46 -17.04
C ILE A 142 17.51 5.44 -16.60
N ILE A 143 17.83 6.26 -15.60
CA ILE A 143 19.13 6.27 -14.95
C ILE A 143 18.92 5.74 -13.53
N ALA A 144 19.62 4.65 -13.21
CA ALA A 144 19.58 4.02 -11.89
C ALA A 144 21.01 3.97 -11.31
N PRO A 145 21.47 5.01 -10.63
CA PRO A 145 22.88 5.17 -10.22
C PRO A 145 23.42 4.02 -9.41
N TRP A 146 22.60 3.39 -8.56
CA TRP A 146 23.02 2.23 -7.77
C TRP A 146 23.48 1.02 -8.60
N ARG A 147 23.19 0.98 -9.89
CA ARG A 147 23.67 -0.05 -10.84
C ARG A 147 24.87 0.42 -11.66
N GLU A 148 25.22 1.69 -11.59
CA GLU A 148 26.23 2.31 -12.47
C GLU A 148 27.46 2.79 -11.71
N TRP A 149 27.28 3.27 -10.47
CA TRP A 149 28.35 3.87 -9.68
C TRP A 149 29.06 2.86 -8.76
N ASP A 150 30.22 3.26 -8.24
CA ASP A 150 31.00 2.50 -7.26
C ASP A 150 30.77 2.94 -5.80
N LEU A 151 29.82 3.86 -5.56
CA LEU A 151 29.48 4.39 -4.22
C LEU A 151 28.60 3.38 -3.45
N ASN A 152 29.08 2.18 -3.22
CA ASN A 152 28.31 1.04 -2.73
C ASN A 152 28.33 0.86 -1.20
N SER A 153 28.88 1.83 -0.44
CA SER A 153 28.86 1.83 1.03
C SER A 153 28.52 3.21 1.57
N ARG A 154 27.97 3.25 2.80
CA ARG A 154 27.64 4.50 3.50
C ARG A 154 28.88 5.39 3.67
N GLU A 155 30.05 4.80 3.94
CA GLU A 155 31.29 5.55 4.08
C GLU A 155 31.68 6.26 2.79
N ARG A 156 31.56 5.58 1.63
CA ARG A 156 31.82 6.17 0.32
C ARG A 156 30.84 7.25 -0.04
N LEU A 157 29.56 7.06 0.28
CA LEU A 157 28.52 8.10 0.09
C LEU A 157 28.82 9.34 0.94
N VAL A 158 29.17 9.17 2.21
CA VAL A 158 29.54 10.28 3.12
C VAL A 158 30.81 10.99 2.65
N ALA A 159 31.83 10.23 2.17
CA ALA A 159 33.05 10.83 1.62
C ALA A 159 32.73 11.68 0.37
N TYR A 160 31.96 11.11 -0.58
CA TYR A 160 31.54 11.82 -1.78
C TYR A 160 30.75 13.10 -1.43
N ALA A 161 29.83 13.02 -0.46
CA ALA A 161 29.05 14.15 -0.01
C ALA A 161 29.95 15.28 0.55
N LYS A 162 30.95 14.94 1.35
CA LYS A 162 31.92 15.93 1.90
C LYS A 162 32.73 16.58 0.79
N ASP A 163 33.26 15.80 -0.15
CA ASP A 163 34.09 16.31 -1.28
C ASP A 163 33.30 17.27 -2.18
N HIS A 164 31.98 17.12 -2.25
CA HIS A 164 31.09 17.94 -3.06
C HIS A 164 30.26 18.96 -2.27
N GLY A 165 30.55 19.15 -0.98
CA GLY A 165 29.87 20.14 -0.14
C GLY A 165 28.38 19.86 0.11
N ILE A 166 27.95 18.59 -0.02
CA ILE A 166 26.59 18.17 0.29
C ILE A 166 26.45 18.03 1.80
N PRO A 167 25.46 18.70 2.42
CA PRO A 167 25.26 18.59 3.86
C PRO A 167 24.92 17.16 4.29
N VAL A 168 25.75 16.60 5.17
CA VAL A 168 25.48 15.31 5.80
C VAL A 168 24.87 15.57 7.16
N GLU A 169 23.58 15.27 7.29
CA GLU A 169 22.92 15.32 8.60
C GLU A 169 23.38 14.10 9.41
N THR A 170 24.08 14.36 10.51
CA THR A 170 24.33 13.35 11.52
C THR A 170 23.06 13.14 12.32
N ARG A 171 22.48 11.95 12.28
CA ARG A 171 21.39 11.59 13.20
C ARG A 171 21.85 11.82 14.63
N LYS A 172 21.10 12.65 15.35
CA LYS A 172 21.41 12.99 16.75
C LYS A 172 20.98 11.89 17.73
N ASP A 173 20.18 10.95 17.27
CA ASP A 173 19.47 10.04 18.15
C ASP A 173 20.04 8.63 18.00
N GLY A 174 21.08 8.22 18.57
CA GLY A 174 21.72 6.88 18.58
C GLY A 174 20.81 5.64 18.45
N GLY A 175 19.67 5.77 17.76
CA GLY A 175 18.70 4.74 17.45
C GLY A 175 19.19 3.79 16.34
N ALA A 176 18.63 2.59 16.28
CA ALA A 176 18.94 1.59 15.28
C ALA A 176 18.77 2.14 13.86
N ASP A 177 19.67 1.73 12.95
CA ASP A 177 19.71 2.20 11.55
C ASP A 177 18.67 1.46 10.71
N TYR A 178 17.38 1.73 10.95
CA TYR A 178 16.32 1.22 10.08
C TYR A 178 16.24 2.02 8.78
N SER A 179 16.06 1.34 7.66
CA SER A 179 15.55 1.94 6.43
C SER A 179 14.06 2.14 6.57
N MET A 180 13.56 3.32 6.28
CA MET A 180 12.16 3.68 6.49
C MET A 180 11.58 4.35 5.26
N ASP A 181 10.36 3.94 4.90
CA ASP A 181 9.49 4.64 3.96
C ASP A 181 8.18 5.00 4.66
N ALA A 182 7.70 6.22 4.45
CA ALA A 182 6.43 6.68 4.99
C ALA A 182 5.54 7.27 3.89
N ASN A 183 4.25 7.01 4.00
CA ASN A 183 3.19 7.65 3.21
C ASN A 183 1.86 7.57 3.97
N MET A 184 0.79 8.11 3.43
CA MET A 184 -0.51 8.14 4.12
C MET A 184 -1.03 6.75 4.51
N LEU A 185 -0.64 5.67 3.84
CA LEU A 185 -1.14 4.33 4.16
C LEU A 185 -0.33 3.64 5.24
N HIS A 186 1.00 3.84 5.27
CA HIS A 186 1.87 3.14 6.20
C HIS A 186 3.20 3.84 6.48
N ILE A 187 3.87 3.38 7.54
CA ILE A 187 5.32 3.46 7.70
C ILE A 187 5.88 2.04 7.59
N SER A 188 6.96 1.86 6.83
CA SER A 188 7.71 0.61 6.76
C SER A 188 9.08 0.76 7.43
N TYR A 189 9.53 -0.32 8.06
CA TYR A 189 10.83 -0.44 8.70
C TYR A 189 11.51 -1.72 8.23
N GLU A 190 12.76 -1.62 7.81
CA GLU A 190 13.58 -2.76 7.43
C GLU A 190 15.06 -2.53 7.74
N GLY A 191 15.87 -3.59 7.75
CA GLY A 191 17.31 -3.51 8.03
C GLY A 191 17.66 -3.45 9.51
N GLY A 192 18.93 -3.25 9.82
CA GLY A 192 19.43 -3.22 11.19
C GLY A 192 19.16 -4.52 11.95
N GLU A 193 18.67 -4.44 13.16
CA GLU A 193 18.33 -5.60 13.99
C GLU A 193 17.18 -6.45 13.43
N LEU A 194 16.33 -5.88 12.54
CA LEU A 194 15.24 -6.62 11.91
C LEU A 194 15.74 -7.67 10.89
N GLU A 195 17.00 -7.63 10.49
CA GLU A 195 17.59 -8.66 9.63
C GLU A 195 17.67 -10.03 10.31
N ASP A 196 17.66 -10.07 11.64
CA ASP A 196 17.47 -11.31 12.41
C ASP A 196 15.98 -11.49 12.74
N PRO A 197 15.27 -12.47 12.11
CA PRO A 197 13.86 -12.69 12.34
C PRO A 197 13.54 -13.21 13.76
N TRP A 198 14.54 -13.56 14.57
CA TRP A 198 14.36 -13.97 15.96
C TRP A 198 14.36 -12.79 16.96
N VAL A 199 14.83 -11.63 16.54
CA VAL A 199 14.87 -10.41 17.37
C VAL A 199 13.53 -9.69 17.28
N ALA A 200 12.90 -9.42 18.43
CA ALA A 200 11.67 -8.62 18.46
C ALA A 200 11.96 -7.16 18.11
N PRO A 201 11.08 -6.48 17.34
CA PRO A 201 11.22 -5.04 17.10
C PRO A 201 11.22 -4.27 18.42
N ASP A 202 12.12 -3.30 18.55
CA ASP A 202 12.15 -2.43 19.74
C ASP A 202 10.90 -1.54 19.76
N GLU A 203 10.32 -1.34 20.94
CA GLU A 203 9.11 -0.52 21.10
C GLU A 203 9.32 0.92 20.62
N SER A 204 10.50 1.47 20.74
CA SER A 204 10.84 2.83 20.28
C SER A 204 10.90 2.97 18.75
N MET A 205 10.89 1.87 18.00
CA MET A 205 10.85 1.87 16.54
C MET A 205 9.52 2.43 16.02
N TRP A 206 8.42 2.10 16.68
CA TRP A 206 7.06 2.45 16.25
C TRP A 206 6.82 3.96 16.47
N ARG A 207 6.44 4.66 15.38
CA ARG A 207 6.33 6.13 15.37
C ARG A 207 4.91 6.64 15.37
N TRP A 208 3.99 5.88 14.79
CA TRP A 208 2.59 6.28 14.68
C TRP A 208 1.74 5.71 15.79
N THR A 209 1.90 4.44 16.07
CA THR A 209 0.99 3.68 16.92
C THR A 209 1.46 3.68 18.37
N ALA A 210 0.54 4.00 19.27
CA ALA A 210 0.73 3.74 20.69
C ALA A 210 0.99 2.25 20.94
N SER A 211 1.75 1.93 22.01
CA SER A 211 1.81 0.55 22.46
C SER A 211 0.40 0.06 22.82
N PRO A 212 -0.03 -1.12 22.36
CA PRO A 212 -1.33 -1.67 22.79
C PRO A 212 -1.48 -1.78 24.31
N ARG A 213 -0.38 -1.84 25.05
CA ARG A 213 -0.37 -1.84 26.52
C ARG A 213 -0.71 -0.47 27.13
N GLU A 214 -0.33 0.61 26.41
CA GLU A 214 -0.49 2.01 26.84
C GLU A 214 -1.71 2.67 26.21
N ALA A 215 -2.31 2.02 25.21
CA ALA A 215 -3.52 2.50 24.54
C ALA A 215 -4.69 2.60 25.54
N PRO A 216 -5.70 3.46 25.27
CA PRO A 216 -6.82 3.71 26.17
C PRO A 216 -7.49 2.45 26.68
N ASP A 217 -7.86 2.46 27.97
CA ASP A 217 -8.59 1.35 28.62
C ASP A 217 -10.10 1.33 28.25
N ALA A 218 -10.60 2.40 27.65
CA ALA A 218 -11.96 2.49 27.15
C ALA A 218 -11.96 2.23 25.63
N PRO A 219 -12.84 1.35 25.13
CA PRO A 219 -12.99 1.17 23.68
C PRO A 219 -13.65 2.39 23.04
N GLU A 220 -13.25 2.72 21.82
CA GLU A 220 -13.86 3.78 21.01
C GLU A 220 -14.73 3.16 19.91
N SER A 221 -15.97 3.63 19.77
CA SER A 221 -16.91 3.17 18.75
C SER A 221 -17.01 4.20 17.63
N ILE A 222 -16.92 3.74 16.38
CA ILE A 222 -17.09 4.57 15.18
C ILE A 222 -18.02 3.89 14.18
N GLU A 223 -18.66 4.71 13.33
CA GLU A 223 -19.44 4.24 12.18
C GLU A 223 -18.79 4.68 10.88
N LEU A 224 -18.46 3.72 10.00
CA LEU A 224 -17.99 3.98 8.65
C LEU A 224 -19.12 3.78 7.65
N THR A 225 -19.37 4.81 6.83
CA THR A 225 -20.32 4.73 5.71
C THR A 225 -19.57 4.44 4.43
N PHE A 226 -20.06 3.47 3.67
CA PHE A 226 -19.53 3.06 2.36
C PHE A 226 -20.51 3.41 1.24
N ALA A 227 -19.93 3.79 0.08
CA ALA A 227 -20.67 3.99 -1.17
C ALA A 227 -19.82 3.47 -2.34
N GLY A 228 -20.33 2.47 -3.07
CA GLY A 228 -19.59 1.83 -4.16
C GLY A 228 -18.28 1.19 -3.71
N GLY A 229 -18.23 0.66 -2.48
CA GLY A 229 -17.04 0.06 -1.88
C GLY A 229 -16.05 1.04 -1.25
N ASP A 230 -16.18 2.34 -1.48
CA ASP A 230 -15.30 3.35 -0.88
C ASP A 230 -15.88 3.90 0.42
N PRO A 231 -15.05 4.16 1.45
CA PRO A 231 -15.48 4.83 2.66
C PRO A 231 -15.70 6.32 2.36
N VAL A 232 -16.88 6.85 2.73
CA VAL A 232 -17.28 8.24 2.40
C VAL A 232 -17.57 9.10 3.63
N ALA A 233 -17.82 8.49 4.81
CA ALA A 233 -18.08 9.23 6.04
C ALA A 233 -17.65 8.45 7.28
N ILE A 234 -17.26 9.18 8.33
CA ILE A 234 -17.08 8.68 9.70
C ILE A 234 -18.11 9.37 10.57
N ASP A 235 -18.90 8.60 11.32
CA ASP A 235 -19.98 9.11 12.22
C ASP A 235 -20.88 10.12 11.52
N GLY A 236 -21.26 9.83 10.26
CA GLY A 236 -22.09 10.67 9.43
C GLY A 236 -21.40 11.90 8.82
N LYS A 237 -20.17 12.22 9.21
CA LYS A 237 -19.40 13.33 8.63
C LYS A 237 -18.68 12.88 7.36
N ARG A 238 -19.04 13.45 6.21
CA ARG A 238 -18.35 13.20 4.94
C ARG A 238 -16.95 13.75 4.95
N LEU A 239 -16.02 12.97 4.41
CA LEU A 239 -14.60 13.31 4.31
C LEU A 239 -14.11 13.05 2.89
N SER A 240 -13.06 13.78 2.47
CA SER A 240 -12.33 13.44 1.24
C SER A 240 -11.53 12.15 1.45
N PRO A 241 -11.11 11.46 0.38
CA PRO A 241 -10.25 10.27 0.48
C PRO A 241 -9.04 10.45 1.40
N ALA A 242 -8.28 11.52 1.22
CA ALA A 242 -7.12 11.80 2.07
C ALA A 242 -7.51 12.05 3.53
N GLN A 243 -8.53 12.88 3.77
CA GLN A 243 -9.04 13.15 5.12
C GLN A 243 -9.57 11.88 5.81
N MET A 244 -10.20 10.99 5.04
CA MET A 244 -10.70 9.71 5.54
C MET A 244 -9.56 8.85 6.08
N LEU A 245 -8.52 8.64 5.28
CA LEU A 245 -7.39 7.80 5.68
C LEU A 245 -6.61 8.43 6.85
N GLU A 246 -6.42 9.75 6.83
CA GLU A 246 -5.77 10.49 7.93
C GLU A 246 -6.54 10.34 9.26
N ALA A 247 -7.88 10.47 9.22
CA ALA A 247 -8.72 10.28 10.40
C ALA A 247 -8.63 8.84 10.94
N LEU A 248 -8.71 7.85 10.05
CA LEU A 248 -8.58 6.44 10.43
C LEU A 248 -7.18 6.11 10.95
N ASN A 249 -6.13 6.70 10.40
CA ASN A 249 -4.77 6.56 10.89
C ASN A 249 -4.65 7.05 12.33
N ARG A 250 -5.19 8.24 12.63
CA ARG A 250 -5.16 8.78 13.99
C ARG A 250 -5.90 7.90 14.98
N LEU A 251 -7.14 7.52 14.64
CA LEU A 251 -7.96 6.64 15.49
C LEU A 251 -7.27 5.28 15.75
N GLY A 252 -6.74 4.67 14.70
CA GLY A 252 -6.04 3.40 14.82
C GLY A 252 -4.72 3.52 15.60
N ALA A 253 -3.98 4.61 15.38
CA ALA A 253 -2.72 4.87 16.07
C ALA A 253 -2.93 5.04 17.58
N ASP A 254 -3.93 5.81 18.00
CA ASP A 254 -4.26 6.04 19.40
C ASP A 254 -4.60 4.72 20.12
N HIS A 255 -5.21 3.75 19.41
CA HIS A 255 -5.55 2.44 19.94
C HIS A 255 -4.50 1.34 19.67
N GLY A 256 -3.32 1.68 19.17
CA GLY A 256 -2.24 0.73 18.91
C GLY A 256 -2.53 -0.30 17.82
N ILE A 257 -3.40 0.05 16.87
CA ILE A 257 -3.86 -0.83 15.78
C ILE A 257 -2.88 -0.74 14.60
N GLY A 258 -2.65 -1.87 13.92
CA GLY A 258 -2.01 -1.90 12.60
C GLY A 258 -0.50 -2.11 12.61
N ARG A 259 0.08 -2.63 13.70
CA ARG A 259 1.46 -3.12 13.71
C ARG A 259 1.54 -4.49 13.06
N ILE A 260 2.39 -4.63 12.07
CA ILE A 260 2.60 -5.86 11.29
C ILE A 260 4.08 -6.17 11.28
N ASP A 261 4.43 -7.43 11.44
CA ASP A 261 5.79 -7.98 11.34
C ASP A 261 5.72 -9.24 10.48
N LEU A 262 6.29 -9.19 9.28
CA LEU A 262 6.26 -10.33 8.38
C LEU A 262 7.58 -10.53 7.63
N VAL A 263 7.82 -11.76 7.24
CA VAL A 263 8.90 -12.11 6.30
C VAL A 263 8.27 -12.34 4.92
N GLU A 264 8.46 -11.39 4.03
CA GLU A 264 7.91 -11.39 2.68
C GLU A 264 8.90 -11.93 1.65
N ASN A 265 8.38 -12.39 0.50
CA ASN A 265 9.20 -12.83 -0.62
C ASN A 265 9.30 -11.70 -1.65
N ARG A 266 10.48 -11.09 -1.77
CA ARG A 266 10.75 -10.05 -2.77
C ARG A 266 10.71 -10.62 -4.19
N TYR A 267 10.23 -9.82 -5.14
CA TYR A 267 10.17 -10.20 -6.55
C TYR A 267 11.57 -10.48 -7.14
N VAL A 268 12.58 -9.80 -6.63
CA VAL A 268 13.99 -10.05 -6.98
C VAL A 268 14.56 -11.36 -6.41
N GLY A 269 13.76 -12.17 -5.73
CA GLY A 269 14.07 -13.56 -5.40
C GLY A 269 14.66 -13.82 -4.02
N MET A 270 14.58 -12.86 -3.07
CA MET A 270 15.04 -13.04 -1.69
C MET A 270 13.91 -12.83 -0.68
N LYS A 271 14.06 -13.43 0.50
CA LYS A 271 13.22 -13.12 1.64
C LYS A 271 13.68 -11.82 2.32
N ASN A 272 12.75 -11.05 2.81
CA ASN A 272 13.03 -9.85 3.59
C ASN A 272 12.03 -9.71 4.72
N ARG A 273 12.50 -9.35 5.90
CA ARG A 273 11.61 -8.99 6.99
C ARG A 273 11.28 -7.50 6.92
N GLY A 274 10.00 -7.18 6.96
CA GLY A 274 9.47 -5.84 7.05
C GLY A 274 8.55 -5.71 8.25
N CYS A 275 8.70 -4.63 9.00
CA CYS A 275 7.72 -4.21 10.00
C CYS A 275 6.97 -2.99 9.48
N TYR A 276 5.67 -2.93 9.76
CA TYR A 276 4.81 -1.89 9.20
C TYR A 276 3.86 -1.35 10.25
N GLU A 277 3.56 -0.05 10.15
CA GLU A 277 2.43 0.58 10.86
C GLU A 277 1.39 0.98 9.83
N THR A 278 0.21 0.37 9.89
CA THR A 278 -0.89 0.60 8.94
C THR A 278 -2.23 0.77 9.67
N PRO A 279 -2.33 1.73 10.60
CA PRO A 279 -3.49 1.81 11.49
C PRO A 279 -4.81 2.01 10.74
N GLY A 280 -4.92 3.03 9.90
CA GLY A 280 -6.13 3.30 9.13
C GLY A 280 -6.43 2.23 8.09
N GLY A 281 -5.38 1.69 7.44
CA GLY A 281 -5.52 0.59 6.49
C GLY A 281 -6.10 -0.67 7.13
N THR A 282 -5.68 -1.01 8.35
CA THR A 282 -6.20 -2.17 9.10
C THR A 282 -7.68 -1.99 9.44
N ILE A 283 -8.09 -0.78 9.90
CA ILE A 283 -9.50 -0.47 10.17
C ILE A 283 -10.32 -0.58 8.88
N LEU A 284 -9.84 0.03 7.81
CA LEU A 284 -10.55 0.08 6.53
C LEU A 284 -10.75 -1.31 5.94
N LEU A 285 -9.72 -2.17 5.94
CA LEU A 285 -9.83 -3.54 5.45
C LEU A 285 -10.88 -4.35 6.20
N LYS A 286 -10.88 -4.26 7.53
CA LYS A 286 -11.87 -4.93 8.39
C LYS A 286 -13.29 -4.44 8.10
N ALA A 287 -13.48 -3.13 7.99
CA ALA A 287 -14.78 -2.52 7.73
C ALA A 287 -15.30 -2.85 6.34
N HIS A 288 -14.44 -2.77 5.31
CA HIS A 288 -14.81 -3.08 3.94
C HIS A 288 -15.25 -4.54 3.79
N ARG A 289 -14.50 -5.50 4.33
CA ARG A 289 -14.93 -6.91 4.32
C ARG A 289 -16.23 -7.14 5.10
N ALA A 290 -16.50 -6.35 6.12
CA ALA A 290 -17.73 -6.45 6.88
C ALA A 290 -18.96 -5.99 6.10
N ILE A 291 -18.89 -4.88 5.33
CA ILE A 291 -20.01 -4.45 4.50
C ILE A 291 -20.20 -5.39 3.31
N GLU A 292 -19.14 -5.87 2.68
CA GLU A 292 -19.23 -6.86 1.62
C GLU A 292 -19.94 -8.14 2.07
N SER A 293 -19.76 -8.55 3.31
CA SER A 293 -20.35 -9.80 3.83
C SER A 293 -21.88 -9.83 3.81
N ILE A 294 -22.53 -8.66 3.70
CA ILE A 294 -23.99 -8.55 3.61
C ILE A 294 -24.48 -8.01 2.26
N THR A 295 -23.59 -7.55 1.37
CA THR A 295 -23.98 -6.91 0.12
C THR A 295 -23.50 -7.66 -1.13
N LEU A 296 -22.51 -8.54 -1.01
CA LEU A 296 -22.05 -9.35 -2.14
C LEU A 296 -22.72 -10.72 -2.14
N ASP A 297 -23.11 -11.16 -3.35
CA ASP A 297 -23.47 -12.55 -3.60
C ASP A 297 -22.29 -13.47 -3.24
N ARG A 298 -22.62 -14.67 -2.74
CA ARG A 298 -21.63 -15.68 -2.32
C ARG A 298 -20.58 -15.98 -3.38
N GLU A 299 -21.00 -16.24 -4.62
CA GLU A 299 -20.10 -16.66 -5.69
C GLU A 299 -19.23 -15.48 -6.16
N VAL A 300 -19.77 -14.25 -6.17
CA VAL A 300 -19.01 -13.03 -6.46
C VAL A 300 -17.94 -12.77 -5.38
N ALA A 301 -18.30 -12.93 -4.10
CA ALA A 301 -17.34 -12.77 -2.98
C ALA A 301 -16.20 -13.79 -3.08
N HIS A 302 -16.52 -15.07 -3.35
CA HIS A 302 -15.51 -16.13 -3.51
C HIS A 302 -14.61 -15.88 -4.71
N LEU A 303 -15.18 -15.52 -5.88
CA LEU A 303 -14.40 -15.19 -7.07
C LEU A 303 -13.43 -14.05 -6.81
N LYS A 304 -13.89 -13.01 -6.11
CA LYS A 304 -13.04 -11.87 -5.73
C LYS A 304 -11.89 -12.29 -4.81
N ASP A 305 -12.16 -13.13 -3.81
CA ASP A 305 -11.14 -13.66 -2.90
C ASP A 305 -10.12 -14.57 -3.62
N GLU A 306 -10.54 -15.35 -4.61
CA GLU A 306 -9.62 -16.16 -5.44
C GLU A 306 -8.69 -15.30 -6.30
N LEU A 307 -9.15 -14.16 -6.78
CA LEU A 307 -8.38 -13.24 -7.63
C LEU A 307 -7.45 -12.32 -6.85
N MET A 308 -7.76 -12.05 -5.58
CA MET A 308 -7.01 -11.11 -4.73
C MET A 308 -5.51 -11.44 -4.66
N PRO A 309 -5.04 -12.68 -4.46
CA PRO A 309 -3.61 -12.98 -4.42
C PRO A 309 -2.89 -12.65 -5.74
N ARG A 310 -3.56 -12.88 -6.87
CA ARG A 310 -3.02 -12.52 -8.19
C ARG A 310 -2.92 -11.00 -8.36
N TYR A 311 -3.97 -10.28 -7.96
CA TYR A 311 -4.00 -8.82 -7.97
C TYR A 311 -2.92 -8.23 -7.07
N ALA A 312 -2.78 -8.75 -5.84
CA ALA A 312 -1.73 -8.34 -4.90
C ALA A 312 -0.32 -8.55 -5.48
N SER A 313 -0.07 -9.71 -6.11
CA SER A 313 1.22 -10.01 -6.73
C SER A 313 1.57 -9.06 -7.87
N LEU A 314 0.59 -8.69 -8.71
CA LEU A 314 0.80 -7.70 -9.77
C LEU A 314 1.24 -6.35 -9.21
N ILE A 315 0.57 -5.87 -8.15
CA ILE A 315 0.92 -4.60 -7.49
C ILE A 315 2.30 -4.70 -6.84
N TYR A 316 2.55 -5.74 -6.06
CA TYR A 316 3.81 -5.95 -5.36
C TYR A 316 5.00 -5.96 -6.32
N ASN A 317 4.83 -6.60 -7.48
CA ASN A 317 5.84 -6.76 -8.52
C ASN A 317 5.98 -5.55 -9.46
N GLY A 318 5.21 -4.46 -9.26
CA GLY A 318 5.36 -3.22 -10.04
C GLY A 318 4.53 -3.15 -11.32
N TYR A 319 3.50 -3.98 -11.48
CA TYR A 319 2.64 -4.03 -12.68
C TYR A 319 1.35 -3.19 -12.52
N TRP A 320 1.42 -2.01 -11.89
CA TRP A 320 0.24 -1.17 -11.67
C TRP A 320 -0.48 -0.77 -12.95
N PHE A 321 0.26 -0.36 -13.98
CA PHE A 321 -0.30 0.04 -15.27
C PHE A 321 -0.41 -1.10 -16.28
N ALA A 322 -0.12 -2.34 -15.90
CA ALA A 322 -0.21 -3.49 -16.79
C ALA A 322 -1.67 -3.80 -17.18
N PRO A 323 -1.93 -4.26 -18.42
CA PRO A 323 -3.27 -4.55 -18.92
C PRO A 323 -4.05 -5.55 -18.04
N GLU A 324 -3.38 -6.60 -17.56
CA GLU A 324 -4.00 -7.62 -16.71
C GLU A 324 -4.48 -7.05 -15.37
N ARG A 325 -3.70 -6.15 -14.73
CA ARG A 325 -4.13 -5.50 -13.50
C ARG A 325 -5.36 -4.61 -13.76
N GLN A 326 -5.38 -3.89 -14.90
CA GLN A 326 -6.52 -3.04 -15.28
C GLN A 326 -7.79 -3.86 -15.55
N ILE A 327 -7.67 -5.06 -16.14
CA ILE A 327 -8.80 -5.97 -16.34
C ILE A 327 -9.34 -6.42 -14.98
N LEU A 328 -8.48 -6.86 -14.08
CA LEU A 328 -8.87 -7.26 -12.73
C LEU A 328 -9.53 -6.11 -11.97
N GLN A 329 -8.97 -4.89 -12.09
CA GLN A 329 -9.56 -3.71 -11.44
C GLN A 329 -10.99 -3.44 -11.89
N ARG A 330 -11.26 -3.48 -13.20
CA ARG A 330 -12.62 -3.26 -13.71
C ARG A 330 -13.60 -4.30 -13.17
N MET A 331 -13.18 -5.55 -13.08
CA MET A 331 -14.01 -6.64 -12.53
C MET A 331 -14.25 -6.45 -11.02
N ILE A 332 -13.23 -5.98 -10.28
CA ILE A 332 -13.36 -5.63 -8.88
C ILE A 332 -14.32 -4.45 -8.72
N ASP A 333 -14.10 -3.36 -9.47
CA ASP A 333 -14.93 -2.15 -9.40
C ASP A 333 -16.40 -2.44 -9.73
N ASP A 334 -16.65 -3.32 -10.72
CA ASP A 334 -18.01 -3.75 -11.08
C ASP A 334 -18.70 -4.47 -9.92
N SER A 335 -17.97 -5.29 -9.18
CA SER A 335 -18.49 -5.98 -7.99
C SER A 335 -18.86 -5.04 -6.84
N GLN A 336 -18.32 -3.82 -6.83
CA GLN A 336 -18.49 -2.89 -5.71
C GLN A 336 -19.73 -1.98 -5.81
N GLN A 337 -20.43 -1.99 -6.94
CA GLN A 337 -21.58 -1.09 -7.15
C GLN A 337 -22.68 -1.23 -6.09
N ALA A 338 -22.89 -2.44 -5.57
CA ALA A 338 -23.84 -2.75 -4.52
C ALA A 338 -23.22 -2.72 -3.10
N VAL A 339 -21.95 -2.36 -2.95
CA VAL A 339 -21.29 -2.30 -1.62
C VAL A 339 -21.54 -0.93 -0.99
N ASN A 340 -22.78 -0.75 -0.49
CA ASN A 340 -23.26 0.47 0.12
C ASN A 340 -23.82 0.18 1.52
N GLY A 341 -23.55 1.04 2.49
CA GLY A 341 -24.10 0.88 3.83
C GLY A 341 -23.17 1.41 4.93
N VAL A 342 -23.45 0.98 6.14
CA VAL A 342 -22.75 1.43 7.35
C VAL A 342 -22.20 0.24 8.14
N VAL A 343 -20.96 0.37 8.59
CA VAL A 343 -20.32 -0.60 9.50
C VAL A 343 -20.01 0.10 10.81
N ARG A 344 -20.44 -0.47 11.91
CA ARG A 344 -20.07 -0.04 13.26
C ARG A 344 -18.89 -0.86 13.75
N LEU A 345 -17.88 -0.15 14.22
CA LEU A 345 -16.61 -0.72 14.69
C LEU A 345 -16.38 -0.31 16.15
N GLN A 346 -15.66 -1.15 16.86
CA GLN A 346 -15.09 -0.83 18.16
C GLN A 346 -13.57 -1.02 18.09
N LEU A 347 -12.84 0.05 18.43
CA LEU A 347 -11.38 0.10 18.43
C LEU A 347 -10.89 -0.07 19.87
N PHE A 348 -9.99 -1.00 20.10
CA PHE A 348 -9.50 -1.27 21.45
C PHE A 348 -8.16 -2.04 21.45
N LYS A 349 -7.12 -1.45 22.00
CA LYS A 349 -5.84 -2.11 22.33
C LYS A 349 -5.32 -3.05 21.23
N GLY A 350 -5.08 -2.52 20.03
CA GLY A 350 -4.59 -3.25 18.88
C GLY A 350 -5.65 -4.01 18.08
N SER A 351 -6.90 -4.00 18.54
CA SER A 351 -7.98 -4.77 17.92
C SER A 351 -9.03 -3.88 17.27
N VAL A 352 -9.57 -4.35 16.14
CA VAL A 352 -10.76 -3.81 15.47
C VAL A 352 -11.85 -4.85 15.53
N MET A 353 -12.95 -4.54 16.20
CA MET A 353 -14.11 -5.42 16.34
C MET A 353 -15.29 -4.87 15.55
N ILE A 354 -15.96 -5.73 14.79
CA ILE A 354 -17.19 -5.40 14.10
C ILE A 354 -18.35 -5.57 15.07
N THR A 355 -19.08 -4.50 15.35
CA THR A 355 -20.23 -4.52 16.27
C THR A 355 -21.57 -4.35 15.57
N GLY A 356 -21.57 -4.00 14.27
CA GLY A 356 -22.79 -3.92 13.46
C GLY A 356 -22.48 -3.67 12.01
N ARG A 357 -23.40 -4.05 11.13
CA ARG A 357 -23.39 -3.74 9.72
C ARG A 357 -24.81 -3.59 9.21
N SER A 358 -25.05 -2.64 8.33
CA SER A 358 -26.38 -2.35 7.79
C SER A 358 -26.27 -1.80 6.37
N SER A 359 -27.14 -2.25 5.50
CA SER A 359 -27.40 -1.66 4.20
C SER A 359 -28.92 -1.61 3.97
N SER A 360 -29.45 -0.44 3.71
CA SER A 360 -30.90 -0.26 3.54
C SER A 360 -31.41 -0.69 2.16
N THR A 361 -30.52 -0.74 1.16
CA THR A 361 -30.89 -0.96 -0.25
C THR A 361 -30.25 -2.20 -0.85
N ASP A 362 -29.05 -2.57 -0.39
CA ASP A 362 -28.21 -3.57 -1.08
C ASP A 362 -27.93 -4.83 -0.24
N SER A 363 -28.53 -4.94 0.96
CA SER A 363 -28.34 -6.13 1.81
C SER A 363 -28.96 -7.36 1.17
N LEU A 364 -28.17 -8.41 1.05
CA LEU A 364 -28.60 -9.77 0.72
C LEU A 364 -28.85 -10.61 1.97
N PHE A 365 -28.65 -10.04 3.17
CA PHE A 365 -28.99 -10.70 4.42
C PHE A 365 -30.47 -10.48 4.70
N ASP A 366 -31.26 -11.52 4.49
CA ASP A 366 -32.72 -11.53 4.67
C ASP A 366 -33.08 -12.28 5.95
N GLU A 367 -33.52 -11.52 6.95
CA GLU A 367 -33.87 -12.08 8.28
C GLU A 367 -35.00 -13.13 8.19
N SER A 368 -35.92 -13.01 7.23
CA SER A 368 -37.02 -13.96 7.05
C SER A 368 -36.55 -15.33 6.56
N VAL A 369 -35.37 -15.38 5.89
CA VAL A 369 -34.80 -16.62 5.37
C VAL A 369 -33.79 -17.25 6.35
N VAL A 370 -33.04 -16.43 7.09
CA VAL A 370 -31.95 -16.91 7.96
C VAL A 370 -32.40 -17.24 9.37
N THR A 371 -33.66 -16.94 9.74
CA THR A 371 -34.20 -17.25 11.05
C THR A 371 -34.25 -18.77 11.28
N PHE A 372 -33.98 -19.20 12.52
CA PHE A 372 -34.18 -20.58 12.94
C PHE A 372 -35.65 -20.90 13.33
N GLU A 373 -36.51 -19.89 13.33
CA GLU A 373 -37.94 -20.04 13.61
C GLU A 373 -38.66 -20.40 12.31
N ASP A 374 -39.47 -21.46 12.34
CA ASP A 374 -40.07 -22.09 11.14
C ASP A 374 -41.38 -21.41 10.71
N ASP A 375 -41.48 -20.10 10.86
CA ASP A 375 -42.75 -19.36 10.87
C ASP A 375 -43.20 -18.85 9.51
N HIS A 376 -42.35 -18.79 8.48
CA HIS A 376 -42.65 -17.90 7.34
C HIS A 376 -42.63 -18.55 5.96
N GLY A 377 -42.33 -19.85 5.84
CA GLY A 377 -42.42 -20.56 4.55
C GLY A 377 -41.48 -20.09 3.44
N ALA A 378 -40.46 -19.29 3.79
CA ALA A 378 -39.49 -18.77 2.84
C ALA A 378 -38.48 -19.84 2.40
N TYR A 379 -38.31 -20.90 3.20
CA TYR A 379 -37.40 -22.00 2.93
C TYR A 379 -38.02 -23.33 3.39
N ASP A 380 -38.13 -24.30 2.48
CA ASP A 380 -38.55 -25.65 2.83
C ASP A 380 -37.33 -26.51 3.20
N GLN A 381 -37.21 -26.88 4.47
CA GLN A 381 -36.10 -27.69 4.99
C GLN A 381 -36.01 -29.07 4.30
N ALA A 382 -37.10 -29.58 3.73
CA ALA A 382 -37.14 -30.85 2.99
C ALA A 382 -36.30 -30.81 1.69
N ASP A 383 -36.17 -29.65 1.05
CA ASP A 383 -35.37 -29.49 -0.15
C ASP A 383 -33.88 -29.78 0.06
N ALA A 384 -33.38 -29.55 1.29
CA ALA A 384 -32.01 -29.86 1.65
C ALA A 384 -31.65 -31.34 1.48
N GLU A 385 -32.58 -32.25 1.74
CA GLU A 385 -32.35 -33.68 1.59
C GLU A 385 -32.00 -34.06 0.14
N GLY A 386 -32.75 -33.53 -0.85
CA GLY A 386 -32.50 -33.75 -2.26
C GLY A 386 -31.14 -33.21 -2.69
N PHE A 387 -30.85 -31.97 -2.34
CA PHE A 387 -29.57 -31.32 -2.62
C PHE A 387 -28.38 -32.14 -2.06
N ILE A 388 -28.45 -32.54 -0.78
CA ILE A 388 -27.40 -33.33 -0.12
C ILE A 388 -27.23 -34.70 -0.79
N LYS A 389 -28.31 -35.39 -1.13
CA LYS A 389 -28.26 -36.69 -1.83
C LYS A 389 -27.53 -36.62 -3.15
N LEU A 390 -27.83 -35.59 -3.99
CA LEU A 390 -27.18 -35.37 -5.27
C LEU A 390 -25.67 -35.04 -5.08
N ASN A 391 -25.34 -34.16 -4.21
CA ASN A 391 -23.95 -33.82 -3.92
C ASN A 391 -23.16 -34.99 -3.30
N ALA A 392 -23.81 -35.86 -2.55
CA ALA A 392 -23.22 -37.06 -1.98
C ALA A 392 -22.92 -38.18 -3.00
N LEU A 393 -23.48 -38.17 -4.23
CA LEU A 393 -23.27 -39.23 -5.21
C LEU A 393 -21.79 -39.50 -5.48
N ARG A 394 -20.99 -38.43 -5.76
CA ARG A 394 -19.55 -38.56 -5.98
C ARG A 394 -18.81 -39.18 -4.79
N LEU A 395 -19.18 -38.76 -3.56
CA LEU A 395 -18.57 -39.26 -2.32
C LEU A 395 -18.92 -40.72 -2.08
N ARG A 396 -20.18 -41.10 -2.30
CA ARG A 396 -20.64 -42.52 -2.20
C ARG A 396 -19.91 -43.41 -3.19
N ILE A 397 -19.72 -42.95 -4.45
CA ILE A 397 -18.96 -43.69 -5.46
C ILE A 397 -17.49 -43.85 -5.03
N ALA A 398 -16.85 -42.77 -4.57
CA ALA A 398 -15.47 -42.80 -4.08
C ALA A 398 -15.32 -43.73 -2.87
N GLY A 399 -16.26 -43.66 -1.92
CA GLY A 399 -16.28 -44.54 -0.74
C GLY A 399 -16.38 -46.03 -1.10
N ARG A 400 -17.28 -46.40 -2.06
CA ARG A 400 -17.38 -47.79 -2.54
C ARG A 400 -16.10 -48.29 -3.20
N LYS A 401 -15.23 -47.38 -3.67
CA LYS A 401 -13.93 -47.71 -4.29
C LYS A 401 -12.76 -47.61 -3.28
N GLY A 402 -13.04 -47.43 -2.00
CA GLY A 402 -11.99 -47.24 -0.97
C GLY A 402 -11.13 -46.01 -1.16
N ARG A 403 -11.65 -44.96 -1.86
CA ARG A 403 -10.92 -43.71 -2.13
C ARG A 403 -11.24 -42.57 -1.14
N THR A 404 -12.12 -42.82 -0.20
CA THR A 404 -12.41 -41.93 0.94
C THR A 404 -11.93 -42.66 2.19
N GLN A 405 -10.69 -42.42 2.59
CA GLN A 405 -10.18 -42.85 3.90
C GLN A 405 -10.14 -41.64 4.82
N GLY A 406 -10.73 -41.76 6.00
CA GLY A 406 -10.52 -40.94 7.16
C GLY A 406 -9.32 -41.43 7.95
#